data_4628e768be2fbc85306d34c20f24b721
#
_entry.id   4628e768be2fbc85306d34c20f24b721
#
_cell.length_a   1.000
_cell.length_b   1.000
_cell.length_c   1.000
_cell.angle_alpha   90.00
_cell.angle_beta   90.00
_cell.angle_gamma   90.00
#
_symmetry.space_group_name_H-M   'P 1'
#
loop_
_entity.id
_entity.type
_entity.pdbx_description
1 polymer ?
#
loop_
_entity_poly.entity_id
_entity_poly.type
_entity_poly.pdbx_seq_one_letter_code
_entity_poly.pdbx_strand_id
1 'polypeptide(L)'
;MLSELPSAGKIASCHLTHLTNLLENASKGRYSREKAIEIRDAARVSIGSNMPAKSLELRHTLRLIGELDSEISEIESEIKQIMDRISSPILTIPGIGYRMGAMILAEIGDFSRFDSPDKILAYAGASPFTY
;
A
#
# COMPACT_ATOMS: atom_id res chain seq x y z
N MET A 1 -4.96 14.10 6.59
CA MET A 1 -4.43 14.89 7.72
C MET A 1 -3.10 15.57 7.39
N LEU A 2 -2.00 14.86 7.14
CA LEU A 2 -0.68 15.49 6.89
C LEU A 2 -0.62 16.35 5.62
N SER A 3 -1.44 16.11 4.63
CA SER A 3 -1.59 16.97 3.44
C SER A 3 -2.08 18.38 3.77
N GLU A 4 -2.95 18.50 4.77
CA GLU A 4 -3.51 19.78 5.23
C GLU A 4 -2.69 20.40 6.36
N LEU A 5 -2.20 19.58 7.27
CA LEU A 5 -1.44 19.98 8.46
C LEU A 5 -0.01 19.39 8.41
N PRO A 6 0.87 19.91 7.52
CA PRO A 6 2.18 19.32 7.23
C PRO A 6 3.27 19.64 8.26
N SER A 7 2.97 20.35 9.35
CA SER A 7 3.95 20.68 10.38
C SER A 7 3.33 20.66 11.77
N ALA A 8 4.17 20.41 12.80
CA ALA A 8 3.75 20.46 14.19
C ALA A 8 3.11 21.80 14.57
N GLY A 9 3.65 22.93 14.09
CA GLY A 9 3.07 24.25 14.33
C GLY A 9 1.66 24.41 13.79
N LYS A 10 1.36 23.84 12.60
CA LYS A 10 0.00 23.85 12.04
C LYS A 10 -0.95 22.95 12.81
N ILE A 11 -0.47 21.79 13.28
CA ILE A 11 -1.26 20.89 14.12
C ILE A 11 -1.56 21.57 15.48
N ALA A 12 -0.56 22.18 16.11
CA ALA A 12 -0.70 22.86 17.40
C ALA A 12 -1.70 24.02 17.35
N SER A 13 -1.75 24.78 16.26
CA SER A 13 -2.66 25.90 16.03
C SER A 13 -4.04 25.50 15.49
N CYS A 14 -4.21 24.24 15.10
CA CYS A 14 -5.45 23.76 14.53
C CYS A 14 -6.58 23.71 15.58
N HIS A 15 -7.80 24.06 15.16
CA HIS A 15 -8.97 23.91 16.03
C HIS A 15 -9.23 22.42 16.32
N LEU A 16 -9.51 22.09 17.59
CA LEU A 16 -9.62 20.69 18.02
C LEU A 16 -10.70 19.92 17.25
N THR A 17 -11.85 20.53 17.01
CA THR A 17 -12.94 19.89 16.25
C THR A 17 -12.49 19.55 14.82
N HIS A 18 -11.79 20.44 14.15
CA HIS A 18 -11.27 20.19 12.81
C HIS A 18 -10.25 19.07 12.81
N LEU A 19 -9.30 19.09 13.76
CA LEU A 19 -8.31 18.02 13.91
C LEU A 19 -8.97 16.66 14.20
N THR A 20 -10.02 16.63 15.05
CA THR A 20 -10.79 15.41 15.31
C THR A 20 -11.42 14.86 14.04
N ASN A 21 -12.12 15.70 13.27
CA ASN A 21 -12.77 15.28 12.03
C ASN A 21 -11.76 14.75 11.00
N LEU A 22 -10.60 15.40 10.88
CA LEU A 22 -9.51 14.93 10.00
C LEU A 22 -8.97 13.56 10.42
N LEU A 23 -8.83 13.32 11.72
CA LEU A 23 -8.35 12.05 12.25
C LEU A 23 -9.38 10.94 12.10
N GLU A 24 -10.65 11.21 12.41
CA GLU A 24 -11.74 10.26 12.23
C GLU A 24 -11.87 9.82 10.77
N ASN A 25 -11.88 10.77 9.84
CA ASN A 25 -11.94 10.49 8.41
C ASN A 25 -10.71 9.69 7.93
N ALA A 26 -9.49 10.09 8.31
CA ALA A 26 -8.27 9.43 7.88
C ALA A 26 -8.10 8.02 8.47
N SER A 27 -8.67 7.77 9.66
CA SER A 27 -8.57 6.49 10.37
C SER A 27 -9.80 5.59 10.19
N LYS A 28 -10.77 6.00 9.38
CA LYS A 28 -12.07 5.30 9.24
C LYS A 28 -12.76 5.10 10.60
N GLY A 29 -12.76 6.15 11.44
CA GLY A 29 -13.39 6.14 12.77
C GLY A 29 -12.57 5.48 13.87
N ARG A 30 -11.33 5.02 13.60
CA ARG A 30 -10.49 4.36 14.64
C ARG A 30 -9.99 5.32 15.71
N TYR A 31 -9.72 6.58 15.37
CA TYR A 31 -9.21 7.60 16.27
C TYR A 31 -10.27 8.64 16.59
N SER A 32 -10.44 8.89 17.89
CA SER A 32 -11.43 9.80 18.45
C SER A 32 -10.82 11.15 18.84
N ARG A 33 -11.65 11.99 19.47
CA ARG A 33 -11.28 13.28 20.04
C ARG A 33 -10.11 13.18 21.04
N GLU A 34 -10.01 12.10 21.81
CA GLU A 34 -8.91 11.90 22.75
C GLU A 34 -7.57 11.85 22.04
N LYS A 35 -7.50 11.10 20.94
CA LYS A 35 -6.28 11.04 20.12
C LYS A 35 -5.94 12.38 19.46
N ALA A 36 -6.96 13.16 19.11
CA ALA A 36 -6.75 14.51 18.58
C ALA A 36 -6.14 15.46 19.65
N ILE A 37 -6.57 15.35 20.91
CA ILE A 37 -5.98 16.11 22.02
C ILE A 37 -4.53 15.71 22.21
N GLU A 38 -4.24 14.42 22.32
CA GLU A 38 -2.89 13.88 22.50
C GLU A 38 -1.93 14.39 21.41
N ILE A 39 -2.34 14.27 20.13
CA ILE A 39 -1.54 14.73 18.99
C ILE A 39 -1.32 16.23 19.02
N ARG A 40 -2.35 17.02 19.33
CA ARG A 40 -2.22 18.47 19.41
C ARG A 40 -1.31 18.91 20.56
N ASP A 41 -1.39 18.26 21.71
CA ASP A 41 -0.55 18.59 22.87
C ASP A 41 0.90 18.17 22.63
N ALA A 42 1.16 17.02 22.02
CA ALA A 42 2.49 16.64 21.55
C ALA A 42 3.05 17.64 20.52
N ALA A 43 2.21 18.15 19.61
CA ALA A 43 2.60 19.14 18.64
C ALA A 43 2.98 20.49 19.26
N ARG A 44 2.35 20.88 20.37
CA ARG A 44 2.63 22.14 21.11
C ARG A 44 3.99 22.13 21.79
N VAL A 45 4.44 20.97 22.27
CA VAL A 45 5.75 20.83 22.91
C VAL A 45 6.85 20.38 21.95
N SER A 46 6.51 20.26 20.67
CA SER A 46 7.46 19.86 19.64
C SER A 46 8.53 20.92 19.42
N ILE A 47 9.79 20.51 19.45
CA ILE A 47 10.95 21.35 19.12
C ILE A 47 11.19 21.51 17.61
N GLY A 48 10.31 20.94 16.78
CA GLY A 48 10.41 20.96 15.32
C GLY A 48 10.31 22.38 14.78
N SER A 49 11.27 22.79 13.94
CA SER A 49 11.24 24.07 13.25
C SER A 49 10.17 24.09 12.16
N ASN A 50 9.54 25.25 11.97
CA ASN A 50 8.61 25.46 10.87
C ASN A 50 9.40 25.70 9.58
N MET A 51 9.54 24.67 8.75
CA MET A 51 10.24 24.72 7.46
C MET A 51 9.24 24.65 6.30
N PRO A 52 8.90 25.78 5.66
CA PRO A 52 7.93 25.81 4.55
C PRO A 52 8.32 24.88 3.39
N ALA A 53 9.63 24.80 3.06
CA ALA A 53 10.14 23.92 2.02
C ALA A 53 9.88 22.44 2.34
N LYS A 54 10.11 22.01 3.58
CA LYS A 54 9.83 20.63 4.03
C LYS A 54 8.34 20.31 4.05
N SER A 55 7.52 21.30 4.38
CA SER A 55 6.06 21.16 4.30
C SER A 55 5.56 21.01 2.86
N LEU A 56 6.21 21.69 1.90
CA LEU A 56 5.93 21.54 0.48
C LEU A 56 6.36 20.15 -0.02
N GLU A 57 7.57 19.73 0.31
CA GLU A 57 8.11 18.41 -0.02
C GLU A 57 7.19 17.28 0.48
N LEU A 58 6.76 17.35 1.75
CA LEU A 58 5.83 16.38 2.33
C LEU A 58 4.51 16.30 1.56
N ARG A 59 3.92 17.46 1.22
CA ARG A 59 2.66 17.45 0.45
C ARG A 59 2.83 16.85 -0.94
N HIS A 60 3.95 17.14 -1.63
CA HIS A 60 4.23 16.57 -2.94
C HIS A 60 4.42 15.05 -2.85
N THR A 61 5.19 14.58 -1.87
CA THR A 61 5.39 13.15 -1.64
C THR A 61 4.06 12.43 -1.36
N LEU A 62 3.21 12.99 -0.49
CA LEU A 62 1.89 12.41 -0.21
C LEU A 62 0.98 12.39 -1.44
N ARG A 63 1.06 13.40 -2.31
CA ARG A 63 0.31 13.41 -3.57
C ARG A 63 0.80 12.31 -4.51
N LEU A 64 2.12 12.17 -4.68
CA LEU A 64 2.71 11.11 -5.50
C LEU A 64 2.33 9.71 -5.00
N ILE A 65 2.35 9.49 -3.68
CA ILE A 65 1.89 8.23 -3.09
C ILE A 65 0.43 7.97 -3.46
N GLY A 66 -0.44 8.97 -3.33
CA GLY A 66 -1.86 8.82 -3.69
C GLY A 66 -2.09 8.54 -5.17
N GLU A 67 -1.31 9.16 -6.06
CA GLU A 67 -1.34 8.90 -7.51
C GLU A 67 -0.91 7.46 -7.80
N LEU A 68 0.21 7.01 -7.21
CA LEU A 68 0.69 5.63 -7.35
C LEU A 68 -0.29 4.58 -6.79
N ASP A 69 -0.93 4.85 -5.65
CA ASP A 69 -1.95 3.96 -5.09
C ASP A 69 -3.15 3.81 -6.04
N SER A 70 -3.54 4.90 -6.74
CA SER A 70 -4.60 4.86 -7.74
C SER A 70 -4.22 4.01 -8.95
N GLU A 71 -3.02 4.23 -9.49
CA GLU A 71 -2.48 3.44 -10.62
C GLU A 71 -2.36 1.95 -10.28
N ILE A 72 -1.85 1.63 -9.08
CA ILE A 72 -1.77 0.24 -8.60
C ILE A 72 -3.16 -0.39 -8.53
N SER A 73 -4.15 0.33 -8.00
CA SER A 73 -5.52 -0.18 -7.89
C SER A 73 -6.16 -0.46 -9.24
N GLU A 74 -5.87 0.36 -10.24
CA GLU A 74 -6.32 0.16 -11.63
C GLU A 74 -5.68 -1.10 -12.22
N ILE A 75 -4.35 -1.23 -12.12
CA ILE A 75 -3.62 -2.41 -12.59
C ILE A 75 -4.10 -3.69 -11.89
N GLU A 76 -4.32 -3.66 -10.58
CA GLU A 76 -4.83 -4.81 -9.84
C GLU A 76 -6.25 -5.21 -10.29
N SER A 77 -7.08 -4.23 -10.65
CA SER A 77 -8.41 -4.49 -11.22
C SER A 77 -8.32 -5.18 -12.58
N GLU A 78 -7.41 -4.73 -13.45
CA GLU A 78 -7.17 -5.36 -14.75
C GLU A 78 -6.61 -6.78 -14.62
N ILE A 79 -5.61 -6.97 -13.73
CA ILE A 79 -5.06 -8.30 -13.42
C ILE A 79 -6.19 -9.24 -12.99
N LYS A 80 -7.07 -8.79 -12.11
CA LYS A 80 -8.21 -9.60 -11.65
C LYS A 80 -9.10 -10.01 -12.81
N GLN A 81 -9.47 -9.08 -13.69
CA GLN A 81 -10.32 -9.38 -14.86
C GLN A 81 -9.66 -10.39 -15.81
N ILE A 82 -8.35 -10.28 -16.03
CA ILE A 82 -7.59 -11.22 -16.87
C ILE A 82 -7.57 -12.60 -16.22
N MET A 83 -7.26 -12.67 -14.93
CA MET A 83 -7.19 -13.94 -14.19
C MET A 83 -8.54 -14.63 -14.09
N ASP A 84 -9.64 -13.87 -13.93
CA ASP A 84 -11.00 -14.42 -13.94
C ASP A 84 -11.34 -15.04 -15.31
N ARG A 85 -10.85 -14.47 -16.42
CA ARG A 85 -11.01 -15.04 -17.77
C ARG A 85 -10.16 -16.30 -18.01
N ILE A 86 -8.93 -16.31 -17.47
CA ILE A 86 -8.03 -17.48 -17.57
C ILE A 86 -8.57 -18.65 -16.76
N SER A 87 -9.30 -18.38 -15.67
CA SER A 87 -9.87 -19.39 -14.76
C SER A 87 -8.86 -20.45 -14.29
N SER A 88 -7.64 -20.00 -13.99
CA SER A 88 -6.55 -20.90 -13.60
C SER A 88 -6.77 -21.50 -12.20
N PRO A 89 -6.52 -22.81 -12.01
CA PRO A 89 -6.59 -23.45 -10.71
C PRO A 89 -5.54 -22.93 -9.71
N ILE A 90 -4.56 -22.13 -10.13
CA ILE A 90 -3.54 -21.56 -9.26
C ILE A 90 -4.14 -20.72 -8.11
N LEU A 91 -5.30 -20.12 -8.32
CA LEU A 91 -6.00 -19.34 -7.30
C LEU A 91 -6.64 -20.21 -6.19
N THR A 92 -6.71 -21.54 -6.37
CA THR A 92 -7.19 -22.45 -5.33
C THR A 92 -6.12 -22.76 -4.28
N ILE A 93 -4.87 -22.43 -4.55
CA ILE A 93 -3.74 -22.66 -3.63
C ILE A 93 -3.81 -21.65 -2.49
N PRO A 94 -3.88 -22.10 -1.21
CA PRO A 94 -3.91 -21.19 -0.07
C PRO A 94 -2.72 -20.22 -0.07
N GLY A 95 -3.00 -18.92 0.07
CA GLY A 95 -1.98 -17.86 0.07
C GLY A 95 -1.65 -17.29 -1.31
N ILE A 96 -2.14 -17.87 -2.41
CA ILE A 96 -1.97 -17.31 -3.75
C ILE A 96 -3.22 -16.50 -4.12
N GLY A 97 -3.08 -15.17 -4.09
CA GLY A 97 -4.10 -14.25 -4.60
C GLY A 97 -3.88 -13.91 -6.07
N TYR A 98 -4.76 -13.07 -6.64
CA TYR A 98 -4.74 -12.66 -8.05
C TYR A 98 -3.38 -12.14 -8.51
N ARG A 99 -2.77 -11.25 -7.74
CA ARG A 99 -1.47 -10.66 -8.08
C ARG A 99 -0.35 -11.71 -8.17
N MET A 100 -0.23 -12.56 -7.17
CA MET A 100 0.80 -13.61 -7.14
C MET A 100 0.53 -14.68 -8.19
N GLY A 101 -0.73 -15.09 -8.36
CA GLY A 101 -1.14 -16.02 -9.40
C GLY A 101 -0.80 -15.52 -10.81
N ALA A 102 -1.10 -14.25 -11.09
CA ALA A 102 -0.76 -13.62 -12.36
C ALA A 102 0.75 -13.57 -12.61
N MET A 103 1.55 -13.22 -11.60
CA MET A 103 3.02 -13.20 -11.71
C MET A 103 3.57 -14.59 -12.05
N ILE A 104 3.11 -15.64 -11.37
CA ILE A 104 3.54 -17.03 -11.61
C ILE A 104 3.15 -17.47 -13.03
N LEU A 105 1.91 -17.21 -13.45
CA LEU A 105 1.45 -17.57 -14.79
C LEU A 105 2.20 -16.83 -15.88
N ALA A 106 2.49 -15.55 -15.68
CA ALA A 106 3.25 -14.74 -16.64
C ALA A 106 4.70 -15.22 -16.77
N GLU A 107 5.34 -15.61 -15.65
CA GLU A 107 6.71 -16.10 -15.65
C GLU A 107 6.83 -17.49 -16.27
N ILE A 108 5.92 -18.41 -15.96
CA ILE A 108 5.92 -19.77 -16.50
C ILE A 108 5.46 -19.77 -17.96
N GLY A 109 4.48 -18.95 -18.31
CA GLY A 109 3.87 -18.92 -19.62
C GLY A 109 3.08 -20.20 -19.91
N ASP A 110 3.40 -20.89 -21.01
CA ASP A 110 2.74 -22.15 -21.39
C ASP A 110 3.32 -23.32 -20.60
N PHE A 111 2.49 -23.93 -19.75
CA PHE A 111 2.85 -25.11 -18.97
C PHE A 111 3.14 -26.34 -19.83
N SER A 112 2.59 -26.43 -21.07
CA SER A 112 2.81 -27.56 -21.97
C SER A 112 4.25 -27.70 -22.45
N ARG A 113 5.07 -26.63 -22.29
CA ARG A 113 6.50 -26.65 -22.60
C ARG A 113 7.34 -27.48 -21.61
N PHE A 114 6.75 -27.88 -20.50
CA PHE A 114 7.44 -28.67 -19.47
C PHE A 114 6.93 -30.11 -19.46
N ASP A 115 7.82 -31.08 -19.70
CA ASP A 115 7.49 -32.48 -19.76
C ASP A 115 7.15 -33.10 -18.39
N SER A 116 7.53 -32.40 -17.28
CA SER A 116 7.28 -32.88 -15.92
C SER A 116 7.30 -31.72 -14.91
N PRO A 117 6.68 -31.90 -13.73
CA PRO A 117 6.77 -30.94 -12.63
C PRO A 117 8.21 -30.61 -12.19
N ASP A 118 9.12 -31.58 -12.26
CA ASP A 118 10.53 -31.40 -11.91
C ASP A 118 11.23 -30.38 -12.82
N LYS A 119 10.81 -30.30 -14.09
CA LYS A 119 11.32 -29.29 -15.04
C LYS A 119 10.87 -27.89 -14.66
N ILE A 120 9.66 -27.73 -14.13
CA ILE A 120 9.17 -26.46 -13.60
C ILE A 120 9.95 -26.06 -12.35
N LEU A 121 10.22 -27.01 -11.44
CA LEU A 121 11.03 -26.77 -10.25
C LEU A 121 12.47 -26.36 -10.64
N ALA A 122 13.06 -27.02 -11.60
CA ALA A 122 14.39 -26.67 -12.11
C ALA A 122 14.39 -25.28 -12.75
N TYR A 123 13.37 -24.93 -13.51
CA TYR A 123 13.19 -23.60 -14.11
C TYR A 123 13.07 -22.50 -13.04
N ALA A 124 12.36 -22.77 -11.94
CA ALA A 124 12.24 -21.89 -10.80
C ALA A 124 13.53 -21.83 -9.92
N GLY A 125 14.60 -22.55 -10.28
CA GLY A 125 15.82 -22.63 -9.48
C GLY A 125 15.71 -23.48 -8.22
N ALA A 126 14.62 -24.23 -8.07
CA ALA A 126 14.32 -25.08 -6.91
C ALA A 126 14.62 -26.57 -7.19
N SER A 127 15.63 -26.87 -8.00
CA SER A 127 16.02 -28.25 -8.29
C SER A 127 16.45 -28.97 -7.03
N PRO A 128 15.90 -30.16 -6.70
CA PRO A 128 16.36 -30.94 -5.58
C PRO A 128 17.79 -31.39 -5.86
N PHE A 129 18.75 -30.98 -5.00
CA PHE A 129 20.07 -31.57 -5.01
C PHE A 129 19.96 -33.00 -4.52
N THR A 130 20.02 -33.95 -5.42
CA THR A 130 20.30 -35.36 -5.07
C THR A 130 21.80 -35.44 -4.79
N TYR A 131 22.15 -35.54 -3.51
CA TYR A 131 23.48 -36.01 -3.08
C TYR A 131 23.58 -37.51 -3.25
#